data_209a31b8a20a544379c171a738413714
#
_entry.id   209a31b8a20a544379c171a738413714
#
_cell.length_a   1.000
_cell.length_b   1.000
_cell.length_c   1.000
_cell.angle_alpha   90.00
_cell.angle_beta   90.00
_cell.angle_gamma   90.00
#
_symmetry.space_group_name_H-M   'P 1'
#
loop_
_entity.id
_entity.type
_entity.pdbx_description
1 polymer ?
#
loop_
_entity_poly.entity_id
_entity_poly.type
_entity_poly.pdbx_seq_one_letter_code
_entity_poly.pdbx_strand_id
1 'polypeptide(L)'
;GHLALMTLVRVRQAGLPQPALALALSPWTDTGRRGASQFGHDRYDMVQGYQTLRYGQWLKGEGPWSDAQLSPIAQDLGHLAPLYIQAGGKEILVDMIRDFAREAHRQGAQVRLDVWPDMTHEFHAYGRTLPQSEQALTALRSAMRWTQGESFEPLEETERDALDFSDGKV
;
A
#
# COMPACT_ATOMS: atom_id res chain seq x y z
N GLY A 1 2.12 3.57 -6.73
CA GLY A 1 2.22 2.42 -5.80
C GLY A 1 2.43 1.09 -6.51
N HIS A 2 1.59 0.72 -7.47
CA HIS A 2 1.67 -0.58 -8.19
C HIS A 2 3.07 -0.84 -8.78
N LEU A 3 3.60 0.09 -9.57
CA LEU A 3 4.92 -0.06 -10.20
C LEU A 3 6.04 -0.22 -9.16
N ALA A 4 5.99 0.53 -8.07
CA ALA A 4 6.96 0.42 -6.99
C ALA A 4 6.98 -0.99 -6.38
N LEU A 5 5.80 -1.54 -6.04
CA LEU A 5 5.68 -2.90 -5.49
C LEU A 5 6.18 -3.95 -6.48
N MET A 6 5.78 -3.88 -7.76
CA MET A 6 6.25 -4.80 -8.79
C MET A 6 7.77 -4.68 -9.03
N THR A 7 8.34 -3.48 -8.87
CA THR A 7 9.80 -3.29 -8.94
C THR A 7 10.52 -4.03 -7.81
N LEU A 8 10.03 -3.95 -6.56
CA LEU A 8 10.60 -4.71 -5.44
C LEU A 8 10.60 -6.22 -5.72
N VAL A 9 9.47 -6.73 -6.22
CA VAL A 9 9.35 -8.14 -6.60
C VAL A 9 10.39 -8.50 -7.68
N ARG A 10 10.55 -7.68 -8.70
CA ARG A 10 11.51 -7.92 -9.79
C ARG A 10 12.96 -7.83 -9.34
N VAL A 11 13.30 -6.84 -8.49
CA VAL A 11 14.63 -6.71 -7.88
C VAL A 11 14.98 -7.98 -7.09
N ARG A 12 14.02 -8.49 -6.29
CA ARG A 12 14.21 -9.74 -5.54
C ARG A 12 14.39 -10.94 -6.48
N GLN A 13 13.53 -11.10 -7.48
CA GLN A 13 13.61 -12.20 -8.45
C GLN A 13 14.94 -12.21 -9.22
N ALA A 14 15.51 -11.03 -9.44
CA ALA A 14 16.81 -10.87 -10.08
C ALA A 14 18.01 -11.10 -9.14
N GLY A 15 17.76 -11.38 -7.84
CA GLY A 15 18.82 -11.54 -6.84
C GLY A 15 19.59 -10.26 -6.54
N LEU A 16 19.00 -9.09 -6.86
CA LEU A 16 19.61 -7.79 -6.60
C LEU A 16 19.33 -7.31 -5.18
N PRO A 17 20.20 -6.46 -4.61
CA PRO A 17 19.97 -5.88 -3.29
C PRO A 17 18.65 -5.13 -3.22
N GLN A 18 17.88 -5.40 -2.18
CA GLN A 18 16.65 -4.67 -1.86
C GLN A 18 16.98 -3.27 -1.27
N PRO A 19 16.12 -2.27 -1.44
CA PRO A 19 16.26 -1.00 -0.74
C PRO A 19 16.11 -1.20 0.78
N ALA A 20 16.63 -0.24 1.56
CA ALA A 20 16.54 -0.28 3.02
C ALA A 20 15.08 -0.16 3.53
N LEU A 21 14.22 0.51 2.78
CA LEU A 21 12.79 0.70 3.06
C LEU A 21 12.06 1.02 1.76
N ALA A 22 10.82 0.56 1.64
CA ALA A 22 9.89 1.01 0.61
C ALA A 22 8.71 1.74 1.25
N LEU A 23 8.41 2.92 0.73
CA LEU A 23 7.25 3.73 1.11
C LEU A 23 6.21 3.64 0.00
N ALA A 24 4.99 3.21 0.32
CA ALA A 24 3.91 3.07 -0.64
C ALA A 24 2.67 3.86 -0.18
N LEU A 25 2.23 4.81 -0.99
CA LEU A 25 1.06 5.62 -0.73
C LEU A 25 -0.09 5.11 -1.59
N SER A 26 -1.21 4.76 -0.97
CA SER A 26 -2.42 4.27 -1.64
C SER A 26 -2.11 3.27 -2.78
N PRO A 27 -1.31 2.21 -2.56
CA PRO A 27 -0.85 1.37 -3.66
C PRO A 27 -1.98 0.51 -4.24
N TRP A 28 -2.09 0.49 -5.56
CA TRP A 28 -2.94 -0.47 -6.26
C TRP A 28 -2.27 -1.85 -6.25
N THR A 29 -2.84 -2.82 -5.50
CA THR A 29 -2.20 -4.10 -5.18
C THR A 29 -2.79 -5.30 -5.90
N ASP A 30 -3.95 -5.12 -6.55
CA ASP A 30 -4.62 -6.15 -7.35
C ASP A 30 -5.21 -5.53 -8.61
N THR A 31 -4.93 -6.12 -9.78
CA THR A 31 -5.45 -5.63 -11.07
C THR A 31 -6.87 -6.10 -11.36
N GLY A 32 -7.40 -7.03 -10.57
CA GLY A 32 -8.74 -7.57 -10.65
C GLY A 32 -9.74 -6.93 -9.70
N ARG A 33 -10.75 -7.72 -9.34
CA ARG A 33 -11.76 -7.35 -8.35
C ARG A 33 -11.33 -7.84 -6.98
N ARG A 34 -11.17 -6.90 -6.02
CA ARG A 34 -10.82 -7.27 -4.65
C ARG A 34 -11.41 -6.29 -3.63
N GLY A 35 -12.10 -6.85 -2.65
CA GLY A 35 -12.69 -6.12 -1.54
C GLY A 35 -13.99 -5.39 -1.87
N ALA A 36 -14.76 -5.11 -0.85
CA ALA A 36 -16.05 -4.41 -0.98
C ALA A 36 -15.85 -2.92 -1.27
N SER A 37 -14.74 -2.35 -0.77
CA SER A 37 -14.42 -0.92 -0.94
C SER A 37 -14.28 -0.52 -2.40
N GLN A 38 -13.80 -1.43 -3.28
CA GLN A 38 -13.51 -1.12 -4.69
C GLN A 38 -14.70 -0.47 -5.43
N PHE A 39 -15.93 -0.85 -5.08
CA PHE A 39 -17.13 -0.25 -5.63
C PHE A 39 -17.99 0.43 -4.55
N GLY A 40 -17.87 0.00 -3.30
CA GLY A 40 -18.61 0.56 -2.19
C GLY A 40 -18.20 1.99 -1.83
N HIS A 41 -16.96 2.36 -2.12
CA HIS A 41 -16.42 3.69 -1.83
C HIS A 41 -16.43 4.66 -3.03
N ASP A 42 -16.95 4.26 -4.19
CA ASP A 42 -17.04 5.10 -5.40
C ASP A 42 -17.57 6.52 -5.15
N ARG A 43 -18.51 6.67 -4.21
CA ARG A 43 -19.10 7.97 -3.89
C ARG A 43 -18.19 8.90 -3.06
N TYR A 44 -17.13 8.36 -2.48
CA TYR A 44 -16.22 9.13 -1.62
C TYR A 44 -14.90 9.43 -2.30
N ASP A 45 -14.48 8.54 -3.18
CA ASP A 45 -13.14 8.59 -3.76
C ASP A 45 -13.09 9.32 -5.11
N MET A 46 -11.94 9.87 -5.43
CA MET A 46 -11.69 10.49 -6.73
C MET A 46 -11.48 9.46 -7.85
N VAL A 47 -11.10 8.24 -7.49
CA VAL A 47 -10.97 7.11 -8.41
C VAL A 47 -12.16 6.19 -8.24
N GLN A 48 -12.68 5.68 -9.35
CA GLN A 48 -13.85 4.81 -9.37
C GLN A 48 -13.46 3.35 -9.61
N GLY A 49 -14.20 2.40 -9.03
CA GLY A 49 -13.90 0.98 -9.14
C GLY A 49 -13.83 0.47 -10.58
N TYR A 50 -14.69 0.97 -11.47
CA TYR A 50 -14.64 0.60 -12.89
C TYR A 50 -13.36 1.07 -13.59
N GLN A 51 -12.77 2.20 -13.14
CA GLN A 51 -11.53 2.72 -13.70
C GLN A 51 -10.35 1.80 -13.39
N THR A 52 -10.30 1.24 -12.18
CA THR A 52 -9.22 0.28 -11.81
C THR A 52 -9.27 -0.96 -12.70
N LEU A 53 -10.46 -1.48 -13.02
CA LEU A 53 -10.60 -2.59 -13.96
C LEU A 53 -10.15 -2.20 -15.36
N ARG A 54 -10.47 -0.98 -15.79
CA ARG A 54 -10.05 -0.47 -17.10
C ARG A 54 -8.52 -0.29 -17.16
N TYR A 55 -7.91 0.23 -16.10
CA TYR A 55 -6.45 0.32 -15.99
C TYR A 55 -5.79 -1.06 -16.00
N GLY A 56 -6.39 -2.07 -15.35
CA GLY A 56 -5.94 -3.45 -15.44
C GLY A 56 -5.96 -4.00 -16.86
N GLN A 57 -7.03 -3.74 -17.60
CA GLN A 57 -7.12 -4.11 -19.02
C GLN A 57 -6.03 -3.42 -19.88
N TRP A 58 -5.80 -2.13 -19.66
CA TRP A 58 -4.76 -1.39 -20.38
C TRP A 58 -3.35 -1.86 -20.01
N LEU A 59 -3.10 -2.15 -18.73
CA LEU A 59 -1.82 -2.70 -18.29
C LEU A 59 -1.54 -4.07 -18.92
N LYS A 60 -2.57 -4.90 -19.03
CA LYS A 60 -2.49 -6.20 -19.67
C LYS A 60 -2.27 -6.10 -21.18
N GLY A 61 -2.88 -5.12 -21.84
CA GLY A 61 -2.83 -4.94 -23.29
C GLY A 61 -3.26 -6.20 -24.04
N GLU A 62 -2.59 -6.49 -25.13
CA GLU A 62 -2.78 -7.71 -25.94
C GLU A 62 -1.82 -8.85 -25.50
N GLY A 63 -1.05 -8.63 -24.44
CA GLY A 63 -0.08 -9.60 -23.94
C GLY A 63 -0.74 -10.81 -23.26
N PRO A 64 0.01 -11.92 -23.13
CA PRO A 64 -0.48 -13.18 -22.56
C PRO A 64 -0.54 -13.16 -21.02
N TRP A 65 -0.55 -11.98 -20.40
CA TRP A 65 -0.46 -11.82 -18.96
C TRP A 65 -1.79 -12.15 -18.27
N SER A 66 -1.72 -12.97 -17.22
CA SER A 66 -2.84 -13.12 -16.29
C SER A 66 -2.91 -11.96 -15.30
N ASP A 67 -4.08 -11.72 -14.71
CA ASP A 67 -4.23 -10.72 -13.65
C ASP A 67 -3.31 -11.03 -12.47
N ALA A 68 -3.13 -12.30 -12.11
CA ALA A 68 -2.20 -12.72 -11.06
C ALA A 68 -0.74 -12.34 -11.36
N GLN A 69 -0.30 -12.45 -12.61
CA GLN A 69 1.06 -12.05 -12.99
C GLN A 69 1.29 -10.54 -12.90
N LEU A 70 0.21 -9.75 -13.01
CA LEU A 70 0.24 -8.29 -12.95
C LEU A 70 -0.11 -7.74 -11.57
N SER A 71 -0.65 -8.54 -10.67
CA SER A 71 -1.08 -8.10 -9.33
C SER A 71 0.04 -8.29 -8.30
N PRO A 72 0.47 -7.22 -7.60
CA PRO A 72 1.44 -7.33 -6.52
C PRO A 72 1.08 -8.38 -5.47
N ILE A 73 -0.18 -8.44 -5.05
CA ILE A 73 -0.64 -9.38 -4.02
C ILE A 73 -0.47 -10.86 -4.39
N ALA A 74 -0.42 -11.18 -5.68
CA ALA A 74 -0.28 -12.55 -6.17
C ALA A 74 1.19 -12.98 -6.37
N GLN A 75 2.14 -12.12 -6.03
CA GLN A 75 3.56 -12.40 -6.17
C GLN A 75 4.11 -13.10 -4.93
N ASP A 76 5.32 -13.62 -5.05
CA ASP A 76 6.12 -14.03 -3.89
C ASP A 76 6.64 -12.76 -3.19
N LEU A 77 6.08 -12.48 -2.01
CA LEU A 77 6.34 -11.29 -1.22
C LEU A 77 7.35 -11.54 -0.07
N GLY A 78 7.79 -12.77 0.10
CA GLY A 78 8.79 -13.11 1.10
C GLY A 78 10.11 -12.38 0.86
N HIS A 79 10.77 -11.93 1.94
CA HIS A 79 12.08 -11.26 1.88
C HIS A 79 12.13 -9.98 1.01
N LEU A 80 11.00 -9.31 0.82
CA LEU A 80 10.99 -7.95 0.31
C LEU A 80 11.62 -6.98 1.31
N ALA A 81 12.06 -5.82 0.82
CA ALA A 81 12.42 -4.70 1.69
C ALA A 81 11.32 -4.43 2.71
N PRO A 82 11.64 -3.93 3.91
CA PRO A 82 10.63 -3.42 4.83
C PRO A 82 9.68 -2.46 4.12
N LEU A 83 8.37 -2.63 4.34
CA LEU A 83 7.31 -1.88 3.67
C LEU A 83 6.59 -0.99 4.69
N TYR A 84 6.54 0.30 4.42
CA TYR A 84 5.62 1.20 5.10
C TYR A 84 4.57 1.69 4.12
N ILE A 85 3.31 1.40 4.43
CA ILE A 85 2.17 1.66 3.56
C ILE A 85 1.24 2.65 4.25
N GLN A 86 0.77 3.65 3.52
CA GLN A 86 -0.32 4.51 3.97
C GLN A 86 -1.50 4.42 3.01
N ALA A 87 -2.72 4.40 3.56
CA ALA A 87 -3.96 4.31 2.80
C ALA A 87 -5.05 5.20 3.40
N GLY A 88 -5.94 5.70 2.57
CA GLY A 88 -7.16 6.36 3.01
C GLY A 88 -8.26 5.35 3.32
N GLY A 89 -8.94 5.50 4.47
CA GLY A 89 -10.03 4.60 4.86
C GLY A 89 -11.29 4.70 3.99
N LYS A 90 -11.42 5.79 3.23
CA LYS A 90 -12.52 6.00 2.27
C LYS A 90 -12.11 5.78 0.83
N GLU A 91 -10.85 5.39 0.57
CA GLU A 91 -10.45 5.07 -0.80
C GLU A 91 -10.99 3.73 -1.28
N ILE A 92 -11.19 3.60 -2.58
CA ILE A 92 -11.67 2.34 -3.18
C ILE A 92 -10.67 1.19 -3.04
N LEU A 93 -9.39 1.48 -2.82
CA LEU A 93 -8.30 0.49 -2.76
C LEU A 93 -8.04 -0.05 -1.34
N VAL A 94 -8.70 0.49 -0.29
CA VAL A 94 -8.33 0.19 1.10
C VAL A 94 -8.40 -1.30 1.44
N ASP A 95 -9.41 -2.02 0.98
CA ASP A 95 -9.52 -3.46 1.27
C ASP A 95 -8.40 -4.27 0.59
N MET A 96 -8.09 -3.98 -0.68
CA MET A 96 -7.00 -4.68 -1.37
C MET A 96 -5.63 -4.32 -0.80
N ILE A 97 -5.45 -3.12 -0.24
CA ILE A 97 -4.23 -2.72 0.45
C ILE A 97 -4.09 -3.48 1.76
N ARG A 98 -5.16 -3.59 2.56
CA ARG A 98 -5.18 -4.41 3.78
C ARG A 98 -4.86 -5.87 3.50
N ASP A 99 -5.48 -6.44 2.46
CA ASP A 99 -5.22 -7.82 2.05
C ASP A 99 -3.76 -8.02 1.64
N PHE A 100 -3.20 -7.09 0.88
CA PHE A 100 -1.80 -7.12 0.48
C PHE A 100 -0.86 -7.05 1.68
N ALA A 101 -1.11 -6.15 2.63
CA ALA A 101 -0.29 -6.00 3.83
C ALA A 101 -0.30 -7.29 4.67
N ARG A 102 -1.48 -7.90 4.87
CA ARG A 102 -1.61 -9.21 5.56
C ARG A 102 -0.87 -10.32 4.82
N GLU A 103 -1.01 -10.39 3.51
CA GLU A 103 -0.35 -11.43 2.71
C GLU A 103 1.17 -11.27 2.72
N ALA A 104 1.69 -10.05 2.59
CA ALA A 104 3.11 -9.78 2.67
C ALA A 104 3.68 -10.16 4.05
N HIS A 105 2.98 -9.79 5.13
CA HIS A 105 3.35 -10.20 6.49
C HIS A 105 3.32 -11.72 6.66
N ARG A 106 2.26 -12.41 6.19
CA ARG A 106 2.14 -13.86 6.23
C ARG A 106 3.30 -14.57 5.52
N GLN A 107 3.86 -13.96 4.48
CA GLN A 107 5.03 -14.46 3.75
C GLN A 107 6.37 -14.05 4.40
N GLY A 108 6.35 -13.37 5.55
CA GLY A 108 7.55 -13.00 6.31
C GLY A 108 8.18 -11.65 5.93
N ALA A 109 7.50 -10.82 5.14
CA ALA A 109 7.93 -9.43 4.93
C ALA A 109 7.65 -8.59 6.19
N GLN A 110 8.54 -7.63 6.47
CA GLN A 110 8.29 -6.61 7.48
C GLN A 110 7.36 -5.54 6.88
N VAL A 111 6.13 -5.44 7.37
CA VAL A 111 5.13 -4.52 6.84
C VAL A 111 4.50 -3.70 7.96
N ARG A 112 4.36 -2.41 7.72
CA ARG A 112 3.51 -1.54 8.50
C ARG A 112 2.50 -0.85 7.60
N LEU A 113 1.24 -0.86 8.00
CA LEU A 113 0.14 -0.20 7.32
C LEU A 113 -0.54 0.81 8.24
N ASP A 114 -0.53 2.08 7.85
CA ASP A 114 -1.33 3.12 8.48
C ASP A 114 -2.56 3.41 7.61
N VAL A 115 -3.77 3.26 8.17
CA VAL A 115 -5.02 3.62 7.51
C VAL A 115 -5.58 4.90 8.14
N TRP A 116 -5.88 5.89 7.32
CA TRP A 116 -6.42 7.18 7.72
C TRP A 116 -7.93 7.21 7.47
N PRO A 117 -8.79 7.08 8.50
CA PRO A 117 -10.18 6.62 8.36
C PRO A 117 -11.03 7.41 7.36
N ASP A 118 -10.93 8.73 7.35
CA ASP A 118 -11.76 9.61 6.53
C ASP A 118 -11.08 10.12 5.25
N MET A 119 -9.88 9.61 4.95
CA MET A 119 -9.12 10.05 3.79
C MET A 119 -9.43 9.21 2.55
N THR A 120 -9.30 9.84 1.40
CA THR A 120 -9.48 9.26 0.07
C THR A 120 -8.14 8.89 -0.57
N HIS A 121 -8.16 8.37 -1.78
CA HIS A 121 -6.97 8.01 -2.53
C HIS A 121 -5.99 9.18 -2.64
N GLU A 122 -4.71 8.91 -2.36
CA GLU A 122 -3.60 9.88 -2.43
C GLU A 122 -3.87 11.23 -1.72
N PHE A 123 -4.60 11.23 -0.59
CA PHE A 123 -4.88 12.44 0.20
C PHE A 123 -3.62 13.23 0.58
N HIS A 124 -2.46 12.63 0.50
CA HIS A 124 -1.15 13.26 0.71
C HIS A 124 -0.90 14.45 -0.23
N ALA A 125 -1.54 14.46 -1.41
CA ALA A 125 -1.43 15.54 -2.40
C ALA A 125 -1.97 16.89 -1.88
N TYR A 126 -2.82 16.88 -0.85
CA TYR A 126 -3.32 18.12 -0.24
C TYR A 126 -2.25 18.84 0.61
N GLY A 127 -1.14 18.18 0.96
CA GLY A 127 -0.03 18.79 1.68
C GLY A 127 -0.51 19.49 2.96
N ARG A 128 -0.01 20.71 3.19
CA ARG A 128 -0.34 21.49 4.39
C ARG A 128 -1.76 22.06 4.43
N THR A 129 -2.51 21.96 3.35
CA THR A 129 -3.91 22.44 3.34
C THR A 129 -4.85 21.51 4.08
N LEU A 130 -4.42 20.25 4.32
CA LEU A 130 -5.15 19.24 5.06
C LEU A 130 -4.28 18.74 6.23
N PRO A 131 -4.70 18.92 7.50
CA PRO A 131 -3.91 18.50 8.65
C PRO A 131 -3.51 17.01 8.61
N GLN A 132 -4.42 16.14 8.21
CA GLN A 132 -4.16 14.69 8.09
C GLN A 132 -3.07 14.38 7.05
N SER A 133 -3.04 15.13 5.96
CA SER A 133 -1.99 15.01 4.94
C SER A 133 -0.62 15.41 5.51
N GLU A 134 -0.53 16.51 6.26
CA GLU A 134 0.72 16.94 6.89
C GLU A 134 1.20 15.93 7.95
N GLN A 135 0.28 15.40 8.75
CA GLN A 135 0.58 14.34 9.72
C GLN A 135 1.08 13.06 9.04
N ALA A 136 0.42 12.63 7.94
CA ALA A 136 0.84 11.48 7.16
C ALA A 136 2.25 11.64 6.59
N LEU A 137 2.57 12.82 6.05
CA LEU A 137 3.91 13.14 5.56
C LEU A 137 4.95 13.17 6.70
N THR A 138 4.56 13.57 7.91
CA THR A 138 5.42 13.50 9.09
C THR A 138 5.67 12.05 9.50
N ALA A 139 4.64 11.19 9.47
CA ALA A 139 4.79 9.78 9.73
C ALA A 139 5.73 9.08 8.71
N LEU A 140 5.69 9.47 7.43
CA LEU A 140 6.65 8.99 6.41
C LEU A 140 8.10 9.34 6.78
N ARG A 141 8.35 10.57 7.26
CA ARG A 141 9.70 10.97 7.72
C ARG A 141 10.16 10.14 8.92
N SER A 142 9.25 9.82 9.83
CA SER A 142 9.55 8.95 10.98
C SER A 142 9.84 7.52 10.53
N ALA A 143 9.08 6.98 9.56
CA ALA A 143 9.34 5.65 9.01
C ALA A 143 10.74 5.51 8.39
N MET A 144 11.27 6.57 7.80
CA MET A 144 12.63 6.54 7.25
C MET A 144 13.70 6.30 8.32
N ARG A 145 13.46 6.63 9.59
CA ARG A 145 14.38 6.36 10.71
C ARG A 145 14.31 4.92 11.20
N TRP A 146 13.23 4.21 10.90
CA TRP A 146 13.08 2.79 11.25
C TRP A 146 14.25 1.94 10.73
N THR A 147 14.75 2.25 9.53
CA THR A 147 15.89 1.52 8.93
C THR A 147 17.23 1.86 9.57
N GLN A 148 17.27 2.84 10.46
CA GLN A 148 18.46 3.29 11.18
C GLN A 148 18.51 2.75 12.63
N GLY A 149 17.62 1.81 12.98
CA GLY A 149 17.57 1.18 14.30
C GLY A 149 16.76 1.96 15.34
N GLU A 150 16.08 3.04 14.94
CA GLU A 150 15.10 3.71 15.81
C GLU A 150 13.78 2.93 15.76
N SER A 151 13.11 2.78 16.91
CA SER A 151 11.78 2.20 16.97
C SER A 151 10.79 3.10 16.20
N PHE A 152 10.00 2.49 15.34
CA PHE A 152 8.93 3.20 14.65
C PHE A 152 7.74 3.35 15.59
N GLU A 153 7.61 4.52 16.21
CA GLU A 153 6.44 4.86 17.00
C GLU A 153 5.40 5.58 16.14
N PRO A 154 4.15 5.12 16.14
CA PRO A 154 3.06 5.86 15.53
C PRO A 154 2.89 7.21 16.23
N LEU A 155 2.56 8.26 15.48
CA LEU A 155 2.16 9.53 16.08
C LEU A 155 0.86 9.32 16.87
N GLU A 156 0.87 9.64 18.17
CA GLU A 156 -0.24 9.40 19.08
C GLU A 156 -1.52 10.20 18.75
N GLU A 157 -1.41 11.23 17.90
CA GLU A 157 -2.47 12.22 17.65
C GLU A 157 -3.34 11.94 16.42
N THR A 158 -3.15 10.81 15.73
CA THR A 158 -3.95 10.48 14.55
C THR A 158 -4.90 9.34 14.86
N GLU A 159 -6.20 9.56 14.64
CA GLU A 159 -7.18 8.47 14.52
C GLU A 159 -6.80 7.62 13.29
N ARG A 160 -5.88 6.71 13.46
CA ARG A 160 -5.45 5.79 12.42
C ARG A 160 -5.48 4.38 12.96
N ASP A 161 -6.09 3.50 12.20
CA ASP A 161 -5.94 2.06 12.37
C ASP A 161 -4.56 1.67 11.86
N ALA A 162 -3.55 1.80 12.71
CA ALA A 162 -2.24 1.25 12.40
C ALA A 162 -2.32 -0.26 12.60
N LEU A 163 -2.24 -1.01 11.51
CA LEU A 163 -2.04 -2.44 11.59
C LEU A 163 -0.53 -2.66 11.67
N ASP A 164 -0.03 -2.81 12.89
CA ASP A 164 1.36 -3.19 13.12
C ASP A 164 1.45 -4.72 13.10
N PHE A 165 2.07 -5.25 12.08
CA PHE A 165 2.28 -6.68 11.92
C PHE A 165 3.62 -7.15 12.53
N SER A 166 4.48 -6.23 12.99
CA SER A 166 5.80 -6.58 13.54
C SER A 166 5.72 -7.39 14.82
N ASP A 167 4.63 -7.19 15.59
CA ASP A 167 4.42 -7.84 16.89
C ASP A 167 3.59 -9.13 16.83
N GLY A 168 3.20 -9.59 15.65
CA GLY A 168 2.34 -10.77 15.49
C GLY A 168 0.93 -10.62 16.08
N LYS A 169 0.51 -9.39 16.40
CA LYS A 169 -0.84 -9.07 16.89
C LYS A 169 -1.68 -8.57 15.72
N VAL A 170 -2.52 -9.45 15.19
CA VAL A 170 -3.62 -9.15 14.26
C VAL A 170 -4.91 -9.20 15.03
#